data_552024377fb64705f3149682dfc2d5c7
#
_entry.id   552024377fb64705f3149682dfc2d5c7
#
_cell.length_a   1.000
_cell.length_b   1.000
_cell.length_c   1.000
_cell.angle_alpha   90.00
_cell.angle_beta   90.00
_cell.angle_gamma   90.00
#
_symmetry.space_group_name_H-M   'P 1'
#
loop_
_entity.id
_entity.type
_entity.pdbx_description
1 polymer ?
#
loop_
_entity_poly.entity_id
_entity_poly.type
_entity_poly.pdbx_seq_one_letter_code
_entity_poly.pdbx_strand_id
1 'polypeptide(L)'
;MIGPAQTNQGEEERRRQALEFLVEATRGLDASLDFGRTARTIVETAVPELAELCVIDLVRRDGWVGDSIVGAANPAAAPILEEIRRRAPLDPRGQHPVAQVLRAGRPMVWSDLTVPDVLQTVVQNDEHRRLIEEANYRSAAVAPLVARGSTLGTLSLLHTSTDLSYDVEDLQLLAELADRAALALDNARLFEERDRIAQNLQRGLRPPEPPYVLGLDLSVVFDPYGEGMEIGGDLYDILPTDDGCWIVIGDVAGKGSAAAGVAVALRHSMRGLARQIDEPTELLTQLNEMLLEGRSLNDFATAVLMRLRRDGEHWHFSLATAGHPPVIHVKQGGPVALGGGAVLGAWANSPLGRHQGELRPGETLILATDGWFEAGPAETHVGGEALGTLAHSFADLDLADMTEALRQDAISRSGGPLRDDMVVLAVRPETA
;
A
#
# COMPACT_ATOMS: atom_id res chain seq x y z
N MET A 1 37.05 -53.86 10.55
CA MET A 1 37.89 -52.67 10.32
C MET A 1 37.41 -52.04 9.03
N ILE A 2 36.54 -51.06 9.13
CA ILE A 2 36.10 -50.24 7.98
C ILE A 2 37.20 -49.20 7.75
N GLY A 3 37.77 -49.18 6.56
CA GLY A 3 38.97 -48.36 6.25
C GLY A 3 38.64 -46.87 6.14
N PRO A 4 39.59 -45.95 6.39
CA PRO A 4 39.38 -44.49 6.39
C PRO A 4 38.89 -43.88 5.05
N ALA A 5 38.93 -44.63 3.96
CA ALA A 5 38.47 -44.19 2.64
C ALA A 5 36.93 -44.24 2.46
N GLN A 6 36.22 -45.08 3.20
CA GLN A 6 34.76 -45.19 3.14
C GLN A 6 34.08 -44.13 3.98
N THR A 7 34.69 -43.68 5.07
CA THR A 7 34.19 -42.58 5.92
C THR A 7 34.24 -41.24 5.18
N ASN A 8 35.32 -41.00 4.40
CA ASN A 8 35.52 -39.75 3.68
C ASN A 8 34.52 -39.56 2.50
N GLN A 9 34.15 -40.66 1.82
CA GLN A 9 33.16 -40.61 0.72
C GLN A 9 31.73 -40.34 1.22
N GLY A 10 31.36 -40.82 2.40
CA GLY A 10 30.05 -40.55 3.02
C GLY A 10 29.89 -39.10 3.48
N GLU A 11 30.98 -38.52 4.03
CA GLU A 11 31.00 -37.12 4.46
C GLU A 11 30.94 -36.14 3.26
N GLU A 12 31.70 -36.45 2.17
CA GLU A 12 31.66 -35.65 0.94
C GLU A 12 30.25 -35.67 0.28
N GLU A 13 29.59 -36.80 0.27
CA GLU A 13 28.26 -36.96 -0.31
C GLU A 13 27.20 -36.20 0.51
N ARG A 14 27.21 -36.29 1.84
CA ARG A 14 26.35 -35.50 2.72
C ARG A 14 26.54 -34.00 2.54
N ARG A 15 27.81 -33.56 2.46
CA ARG A 15 28.15 -32.15 2.25
C ARG A 15 27.65 -31.65 0.89
N ARG A 16 27.72 -32.48 -0.14
CA ARG A 16 27.16 -32.14 -1.46
C ARG A 16 25.66 -32.02 -1.42
N GLN A 17 24.94 -32.95 -0.81
CA GLN A 17 23.50 -32.91 -0.65
C GLN A 17 23.05 -31.69 0.16
N ALA A 18 23.75 -31.35 1.25
CA ALA A 18 23.48 -30.14 2.03
C ALA A 18 23.67 -28.87 1.21
N LEU A 19 24.69 -28.78 0.36
CA LEU A 19 24.91 -27.64 -0.52
C LEU A 19 23.84 -27.52 -1.62
N GLU A 20 23.46 -28.65 -2.22
CA GLU A 20 22.38 -28.70 -3.21
C GLU A 20 21.07 -28.24 -2.60
N PHE A 21 20.74 -28.71 -1.41
CA PHE A 21 19.56 -28.25 -0.64
C PHE A 21 19.60 -26.73 -0.36
N LEU A 22 20.72 -26.19 0.13
CA LEU A 22 20.85 -24.76 0.41
C LEU A 22 20.69 -23.89 -0.84
N VAL A 23 21.17 -24.36 -1.99
CA VAL A 23 20.99 -23.65 -3.28
C VAL A 23 19.52 -23.63 -3.69
N GLU A 24 18.83 -24.75 -3.56
CA GLU A 24 17.41 -24.85 -3.91
C GLU A 24 16.54 -24.03 -2.95
N ALA A 25 16.77 -24.13 -1.65
CA ALA A 25 16.13 -23.32 -0.62
C ALA A 25 16.31 -21.82 -0.92
N THR A 26 17.54 -21.37 -1.23
CA THR A 26 17.81 -19.95 -1.52
C THR A 26 17.02 -19.45 -2.73
N ARG A 27 16.90 -20.23 -3.80
CA ARG A 27 16.11 -19.84 -4.97
C ARG A 27 14.63 -19.66 -4.65
N GLY A 28 14.08 -20.50 -3.77
CA GLY A 28 12.70 -20.38 -3.31
C GLY A 28 12.47 -19.13 -2.45
N LEU A 29 13.47 -18.73 -1.65
CA LEU A 29 13.40 -17.59 -0.75
C LEU A 29 13.43 -16.24 -1.48
N ASP A 30 14.14 -16.14 -2.59
CA ASP A 30 14.23 -14.91 -3.39
C ASP A 30 12.98 -14.65 -4.27
N ALA A 31 12.04 -15.60 -4.33
CA ALA A 31 10.91 -15.54 -5.24
C ALA A 31 9.74 -14.70 -4.73
N SER A 32 9.72 -14.27 -3.47
CA SER A 32 8.60 -13.54 -2.87
C SER A 32 9.05 -12.43 -1.93
N LEU A 33 8.34 -11.29 -2.00
CA LEU A 33 8.47 -10.18 -1.06
C LEU A 33 7.33 -10.14 -0.02
N ASP A 34 6.45 -11.14 -0.03
CA ASP A 34 5.40 -11.35 0.96
C ASP A 34 5.98 -12.13 2.15
N PHE A 35 5.90 -11.55 3.34
CA PHE A 35 6.48 -12.13 4.55
C PHE A 35 5.88 -13.50 4.89
N GLY A 36 4.55 -13.63 4.84
CA GLY A 36 3.86 -14.88 5.18
C GLY A 36 4.18 -15.99 4.18
N ARG A 37 4.25 -15.66 2.90
CA ARG A 37 4.62 -16.60 1.83
C ARG A 37 6.08 -17.03 1.95
N THR A 38 6.98 -16.09 2.20
CA THR A 38 8.41 -16.37 2.41
C THR A 38 8.61 -17.31 3.60
N ALA A 39 7.98 -17.01 4.74
CA ALA A 39 8.06 -17.86 5.95
C ALA A 39 7.52 -19.28 5.69
N ARG A 40 6.41 -19.39 4.97
CA ARG A 40 5.84 -20.69 4.60
C ARG A 40 6.75 -21.47 3.67
N THR A 41 7.34 -20.83 2.67
CA THR A 41 8.31 -21.45 1.77
C THR A 41 9.51 -22.01 2.54
N ILE A 42 10.01 -21.30 3.56
CA ILE A 42 11.12 -21.78 4.39
C ILE A 42 10.75 -23.09 5.08
N VAL A 43 9.61 -23.13 5.78
CA VAL A 43 9.22 -24.34 6.54
C VAL A 43 8.87 -25.50 5.62
N GLU A 44 8.23 -25.25 4.48
CA GLU A 44 7.87 -26.27 3.49
C GLU A 44 9.11 -26.85 2.78
N THR A 45 10.12 -26.02 2.52
CA THR A 45 11.39 -26.48 1.92
C THR A 45 12.20 -27.35 2.89
N ALA A 46 12.19 -27.04 4.19
CA ALA A 46 12.90 -27.80 5.20
C ALA A 46 12.26 -29.18 5.49
N VAL A 47 11.01 -29.39 5.10
CA VAL A 47 10.25 -30.61 5.35
C VAL A 47 9.92 -31.29 4.02
N PRO A 48 10.11 -32.60 3.84
CA PRO A 48 10.64 -33.55 4.85
C PRO A 48 12.17 -33.71 4.87
N GLU A 49 12.91 -32.96 4.06
CA GLU A 49 14.33 -33.20 3.77
C GLU A 49 15.21 -33.10 5.03
N LEU A 50 14.99 -32.11 5.89
CA LEU A 50 15.79 -31.87 7.09
C LEU A 50 15.08 -32.24 8.38
N ALA A 51 13.75 -32.32 8.39
CA ALA A 51 12.96 -32.52 9.58
C ALA A 51 11.58 -33.15 9.28
N GLU A 52 10.97 -33.76 10.27
CA GLU A 52 9.56 -34.13 10.22
C GLU A 52 8.65 -32.93 10.55
N LEU A 53 9.17 -31.95 11.31
CA LEU A 53 8.53 -30.66 11.58
C LEU A 53 9.56 -29.54 11.51
N CYS A 54 9.20 -28.45 10.87
CA CYS A 54 9.94 -27.20 10.85
C CYS A 54 9.07 -26.08 11.39
N VAL A 55 9.61 -25.26 12.29
CA VAL A 55 8.87 -24.18 12.93
C VAL A 55 9.65 -22.89 12.89
N ILE A 56 9.01 -21.82 12.43
CA ILE A 56 9.48 -20.46 12.62
C ILE A 56 8.68 -19.84 13.75
N ASP A 57 9.35 -19.54 14.86
CA ASP A 57 8.77 -18.78 15.96
C ASP A 57 9.23 -17.31 15.86
N LEU A 58 8.29 -16.37 15.66
CA LEU A 58 8.59 -14.95 15.48
C LEU A 58 8.54 -14.19 16.80
N VAL A 59 9.49 -13.28 17.01
CA VAL A 59 9.56 -12.43 18.20
C VAL A 59 8.89 -11.09 17.95
N ARG A 60 7.95 -10.71 18.80
CA ARG A 60 7.30 -9.40 18.79
C ARG A 60 8.19 -8.32 19.38
N ARG A 61 7.82 -7.04 19.20
CA ARG A 61 8.56 -5.89 19.74
C ARG A 61 8.70 -5.89 21.26
N ASP A 62 7.79 -6.56 21.98
CA ASP A 62 7.83 -6.75 23.44
C ASP A 62 8.77 -7.89 23.88
N GLY A 63 9.39 -8.58 22.94
CA GLY A 63 10.31 -9.68 23.16
C GLY A 63 9.63 -11.06 23.33
N TRP A 64 8.29 -11.11 23.34
CA TRP A 64 7.56 -12.37 23.41
C TRP A 64 7.49 -13.04 22.05
N VAL A 65 7.43 -14.38 22.07
CA VAL A 65 7.13 -15.13 20.86
C VAL A 65 5.64 -14.92 20.53
N GLY A 66 5.40 -14.39 19.33
CA GLY A 66 4.07 -14.11 18.81
C GLY A 66 3.54 -15.25 17.97
N ASP A 67 3.65 -15.08 16.63
CA ASP A 67 3.13 -16.05 15.69
C ASP A 67 4.16 -17.16 15.42
N SER A 68 3.67 -18.38 15.21
CA SER A 68 4.47 -19.52 14.78
C SER A 68 3.99 -20.00 13.42
N ILE A 69 4.92 -20.21 12.49
CA ILE A 69 4.65 -20.79 11.17
C ILE A 69 5.19 -22.22 11.18
N VAL A 70 4.36 -23.19 10.80
CA VAL A 70 4.66 -24.61 10.92
C VAL A 70 4.62 -25.28 9.56
N GLY A 71 5.70 -26.01 9.24
CA GLY A 71 5.75 -27.00 8.17
C GLY A 71 5.85 -28.40 8.79
N ALA A 72 5.09 -29.37 8.26
CA ALA A 72 5.06 -30.73 8.78
C ALA A 72 4.98 -31.77 7.66
N ALA A 73 5.79 -32.82 7.75
CA ALA A 73 5.74 -33.97 6.83
C ALA A 73 4.38 -34.71 6.97
N ASN A 74 3.88 -34.80 8.19
CA ASN A 74 2.52 -35.25 8.46
C ASN A 74 1.62 -34.02 8.75
N PRO A 75 0.67 -33.69 7.87
CA PRO A 75 -0.20 -32.52 8.07
C PRO A 75 -0.98 -32.53 9.40
N ALA A 76 -1.21 -33.69 10.02
CA ALA A 76 -1.90 -33.79 11.30
C ALA A 76 -1.06 -33.26 12.49
N ALA A 77 0.25 -33.12 12.34
CA ALA A 77 1.14 -32.64 13.40
C ALA A 77 1.10 -31.11 13.59
N ALA A 78 0.84 -30.36 12.53
CA ALA A 78 0.81 -28.90 12.60
C ALA A 78 -0.27 -28.36 13.58
N PRO A 79 -1.53 -28.80 13.56
CA PRO A 79 -2.56 -28.36 14.50
C PRO A 79 -2.21 -28.66 15.97
N ILE A 80 -1.51 -29.76 16.23
CA ILE A 80 -1.08 -30.12 17.60
C ILE A 80 -0.08 -29.06 18.10
N LEU A 81 0.90 -28.70 17.29
CA LEU A 81 1.88 -27.67 17.66
C LEU A 81 1.25 -26.29 17.84
N GLU A 82 0.33 -25.90 16.95
CA GLU A 82 -0.42 -24.65 17.10
C GLU A 82 -1.20 -24.61 18.42
N GLU A 83 -1.83 -25.72 18.81
CA GLU A 83 -2.54 -25.85 20.07
C GLU A 83 -1.59 -25.78 21.28
N ILE A 84 -0.41 -26.42 21.19
CA ILE A 84 0.67 -26.30 22.17
C ILE A 84 1.05 -24.82 22.39
N ARG A 85 1.32 -24.10 21.31
CA ARG A 85 1.71 -22.66 21.35
C ARG A 85 0.59 -21.78 21.90
N ARG A 86 -0.63 -22.05 21.52
CA ARG A 86 -1.81 -21.29 21.99
C ARG A 86 -2.05 -21.45 23.50
N ARG A 87 -1.87 -22.67 24.04
CA ARG A 87 -2.09 -22.97 25.47
C ARG A 87 -0.89 -22.62 26.36
N ALA A 88 0.32 -22.69 25.79
CA ALA A 88 1.56 -22.42 26.48
C ALA A 88 2.43 -21.47 25.69
N PRO A 89 2.11 -20.18 25.67
CA PRO A 89 2.93 -19.17 25.01
C PRO A 89 4.37 -19.21 25.53
N LEU A 90 5.34 -19.07 24.62
CA LEU A 90 6.75 -19.14 24.95
C LEU A 90 7.21 -17.88 25.71
N ASP A 91 7.58 -18.06 26.97
CA ASP A 91 8.24 -17.02 27.76
C ASP A 91 9.71 -16.89 27.29
N PRO A 92 10.14 -15.74 26.76
CA PRO A 92 11.52 -15.52 26.30
C PRO A 92 12.54 -15.61 27.43
N ARG A 93 12.12 -15.50 28.69
CA ARG A 93 12.95 -15.65 29.89
C ARG A 93 12.93 -17.08 30.45
N GLY A 94 12.06 -17.95 29.95
CA GLY A 94 11.90 -19.32 30.37
C GLY A 94 13.06 -20.25 30.00
N GLN A 95 12.94 -21.51 30.33
CA GLN A 95 13.94 -22.54 30.03
C GLN A 95 13.65 -23.32 28.76
N HIS A 96 12.58 -22.98 28.03
CA HIS A 96 12.24 -23.62 26.77
C HIS A 96 13.40 -23.52 25.75
N PRO A 97 13.72 -24.55 24.95
CA PRO A 97 14.78 -24.53 23.94
C PRO A 97 14.81 -23.26 23.09
N VAL A 98 13.69 -22.84 22.54
CA VAL A 98 13.55 -21.59 21.77
C VAL A 98 14.01 -20.37 22.58
N ALA A 99 13.58 -20.25 23.85
CA ALA A 99 13.98 -19.15 24.71
C ALA A 99 15.47 -19.15 25.03
N GLN A 100 16.07 -20.36 25.19
CA GLN A 100 17.51 -20.49 25.40
C GLN A 100 18.30 -20.00 24.18
N VAL A 101 17.89 -20.38 22.96
CA VAL A 101 18.51 -19.94 21.70
C VAL A 101 18.38 -18.45 21.50
N LEU A 102 17.19 -17.86 21.74
CA LEU A 102 16.98 -16.41 21.66
C LEU A 102 17.93 -15.63 22.57
N ARG A 103 18.15 -16.11 23.81
CA ARG A 103 19.09 -15.48 24.74
C ARG A 103 20.55 -15.72 24.41
N ALA A 104 20.88 -16.93 23.92
CA ALA A 104 22.26 -17.30 23.60
C ALA A 104 22.75 -16.67 22.29
N GLY A 105 21.82 -16.34 21.38
CA GLY A 105 22.13 -15.79 20.07
C GLY A 105 22.95 -16.76 19.17
N ARG A 106 22.88 -18.06 19.44
CA ARG A 106 23.59 -19.09 18.70
C ARG A 106 22.76 -20.37 18.57
N PRO A 107 22.97 -21.17 17.51
CA PRO A 107 22.29 -22.45 17.34
C PRO A 107 22.57 -23.43 18.48
N MET A 108 21.60 -24.25 18.81
CA MET A 108 21.69 -25.30 19.84
C MET A 108 20.95 -26.55 19.41
N VAL A 109 21.40 -27.71 19.91
CA VAL A 109 20.80 -29.02 19.65
C VAL A 109 20.41 -29.71 20.94
N TRP A 110 19.28 -30.42 20.90
CA TRP A 110 18.80 -31.33 21.93
C TRP A 110 18.60 -32.70 21.26
N SER A 111 19.56 -33.61 21.47
CA SER A 111 19.54 -34.92 20.83
C SER A 111 18.47 -35.85 21.37
N ASP A 112 18.01 -35.60 22.60
CA ASP A 112 16.88 -36.32 23.24
C ASP A 112 16.03 -35.35 24.08
N LEU A 113 14.82 -35.07 23.62
CA LEU A 113 13.83 -34.23 24.31
C LEU A 113 13.03 -34.99 25.36
N THR A 114 13.14 -36.33 25.42
CA THR A 114 12.40 -37.19 26.39
C THR A 114 13.09 -37.29 27.74
N VAL A 115 14.33 -36.83 27.85
CA VAL A 115 15.07 -36.76 29.11
C VAL A 115 14.30 -35.89 30.10
N PRO A 116 14.08 -36.36 31.34
CA PRO A 116 13.26 -35.67 32.34
C PRO A 116 13.64 -34.19 32.56
N ASP A 117 14.92 -33.91 32.62
CA ASP A 117 15.43 -32.55 32.84
C ASP A 117 15.08 -31.61 31.65
N VAL A 118 15.13 -32.13 30.42
CA VAL A 118 14.76 -31.36 29.21
C VAL A 118 13.23 -31.22 29.15
N LEU A 119 12.51 -32.29 29.37
CA LEU A 119 11.06 -32.30 29.34
C LEU A 119 10.46 -31.29 30.34
N GLN A 120 11.05 -31.13 31.54
CA GLN A 120 10.64 -30.12 32.51
C GLN A 120 10.81 -28.69 32.01
N THR A 121 11.74 -28.43 31.11
CA THR A 121 11.91 -27.09 30.53
C THR A 121 10.84 -26.73 29.48
N VAL A 122 10.24 -27.74 28.88
CA VAL A 122 9.22 -27.59 27.82
C VAL A 122 7.81 -27.60 28.43
N VAL A 123 7.53 -28.43 29.40
CA VAL A 123 6.21 -28.64 29.97
C VAL A 123 5.86 -27.57 31.02
N GLN A 124 4.72 -26.90 30.85
CA GLN A 124 4.24 -25.89 31.81
C GLN A 124 3.17 -26.38 32.77
N ASN A 125 2.37 -27.38 32.36
CA ASN A 125 1.29 -27.99 33.19
C ASN A 125 0.94 -29.38 32.64
N ASP A 126 0.03 -30.10 33.32
CA ASP A 126 -0.34 -31.48 32.97
C ASP A 126 -1.06 -31.61 31.62
N GLU A 127 -1.84 -30.62 31.22
CA GLU A 127 -2.48 -30.59 29.91
C GLU A 127 -1.45 -30.37 28.79
N HIS A 128 -0.52 -29.44 28.98
CA HIS A 128 0.59 -29.22 28.10
C HIS A 128 1.47 -30.47 27.96
N ARG A 129 1.70 -31.18 29.05
CA ARG A 129 2.41 -32.48 29.06
C ARG A 129 1.76 -33.50 28.12
N ARG A 130 0.44 -33.65 28.16
CA ARG A 130 -0.29 -34.57 27.26
C ARG A 130 -0.11 -34.23 25.80
N LEU A 131 -0.18 -32.94 25.43
CA LEU A 131 0.03 -32.49 24.05
C LEU A 131 1.47 -32.74 23.57
N ILE A 132 2.47 -32.53 24.43
CA ILE A 132 3.88 -32.82 24.12
C ILE A 132 4.10 -34.33 23.96
N GLU A 133 3.47 -35.18 24.81
CA GLU A 133 3.51 -36.63 24.67
C GLU A 133 2.82 -37.11 23.39
N GLU A 134 1.70 -36.50 23.00
CA GLU A 134 0.98 -36.78 21.75
C GLU A 134 1.81 -36.39 20.54
N ALA A 135 2.48 -35.25 20.60
CA ALA A 135 3.37 -34.75 19.54
C ALA A 135 4.63 -35.63 19.36
N ASN A 136 4.98 -36.43 20.36
CA ASN A 136 6.08 -37.40 20.35
C ASN A 136 7.43 -36.80 19.89
N TYR A 137 7.76 -35.56 20.32
CA TYR A 137 9.03 -34.94 19.99
C TYR A 137 10.23 -35.72 20.57
N ARG A 138 11.22 -36.04 19.73
CA ARG A 138 12.39 -36.84 20.10
C ARG A 138 13.66 -36.02 20.16
N SER A 139 13.93 -35.26 19.13
CA SER A 139 15.11 -34.39 19.06
C SER A 139 14.77 -33.07 18.41
N ALA A 140 15.55 -32.03 18.70
CA ALA A 140 15.40 -30.71 18.12
C ALA A 140 16.75 -30.05 17.85
N ALA A 141 16.83 -29.33 16.75
CA ALA A 141 17.86 -28.35 16.47
C ALA A 141 17.19 -26.98 16.26
N VAL A 142 17.70 -25.95 16.94
CA VAL A 142 17.12 -24.61 16.92
C VAL A 142 18.19 -23.59 16.62
N ALA A 143 17.95 -22.71 15.65
CA ALA A 143 18.84 -21.60 15.30
C ALA A 143 18.12 -20.26 15.42
N PRO A 144 18.80 -19.19 15.84
CA PRO A 144 18.20 -17.85 15.84
C PRO A 144 18.12 -17.32 14.40
N LEU A 145 17.05 -16.63 14.08
CA LEU A 145 16.89 -15.87 12.86
C LEU A 145 17.39 -14.44 13.10
N VAL A 146 18.60 -14.14 12.69
CA VAL A 146 19.24 -12.83 12.92
C VAL A 146 19.52 -12.14 11.60
N ALA A 147 18.95 -10.96 11.38
CA ALA A 147 19.22 -10.13 10.23
C ALA A 147 19.62 -8.72 10.68
N ARG A 148 20.70 -8.18 10.11
CA ARG A 148 21.19 -6.81 10.37
C ARG A 148 21.32 -6.48 11.87
N GLY A 149 21.72 -7.46 12.68
CA GLY A 149 21.86 -7.31 14.14
C GLY A 149 20.58 -7.36 14.95
N SER A 150 19.44 -7.63 14.31
CA SER A 150 18.13 -7.80 14.97
C SER A 150 17.71 -9.26 14.94
N THR A 151 17.24 -9.78 16.08
CA THR A 151 16.67 -11.13 16.16
C THR A 151 15.20 -11.07 15.78
N LEU A 152 14.84 -11.76 14.68
CA LEU A 152 13.47 -11.84 14.17
C LEU A 152 12.70 -12.98 14.85
N GLY A 153 13.41 -14.02 15.30
CA GLY A 153 12.83 -15.22 15.86
C GLY A 153 13.78 -16.38 15.89
N THR A 154 13.25 -17.60 15.79
CA THR A 154 14.02 -18.83 15.66
C THR A 154 13.48 -19.74 14.56
N LEU A 155 14.38 -20.53 13.97
CA LEU A 155 14.06 -21.65 13.09
C LEU A 155 14.35 -22.94 13.86
N SER A 156 13.34 -23.78 14.02
CA SER A 156 13.41 -25.03 14.75
C SER A 156 13.14 -26.21 13.82
N LEU A 157 14.01 -27.21 13.84
CA LEU A 157 13.82 -28.51 13.21
C LEU A 157 13.55 -29.55 14.28
N LEU A 158 12.54 -30.40 14.09
CA LEU A 158 12.16 -31.42 15.07
C LEU A 158 11.96 -32.77 14.39
N HIS A 159 12.43 -33.82 15.08
CA HIS A 159 12.10 -35.21 14.78
C HIS A 159 11.13 -35.78 15.78
N THR A 160 10.22 -36.63 15.28
CA THR A 160 9.25 -37.40 16.06
C THR A 160 9.56 -38.92 16.02
N SER A 161 10.56 -39.30 15.20
CA SER A 161 11.06 -40.65 15.09
C SER A 161 12.19 -40.93 16.10
N THR A 162 12.22 -42.12 16.66
CA THR A 162 13.25 -42.55 17.63
C THR A 162 14.63 -42.80 17.02
N ASP A 163 14.70 -42.97 15.71
CA ASP A 163 15.90 -43.38 15.03
C ASP A 163 16.71 -42.21 14.44
N LEU A 164 16.18 -40.99 14.55
CA LEU A 164 16.77 -39.76 14.04
C LEU A 164 17.12 -38.80 15.17
N SER A 165 18.33 -38.32 15.19
CA SER A 165 18.80 -37.26 16.09
C SER A 165 19.74 -36.31 15.35
N TYR A 166 19.72 -35.06 15.73
CA TYR A 166 20.59 -34.04 15.15
C TYR A 166 21.99 -34.09 15.73
N ASP A 167 22.98 -33.86 14.85
CA ASP A 167 24.40 -33.78 15.20
C ASP A 167 24.97 -32.35 14.97
N VAL A 168 26.29 -32.22 15.05
CA VAL A 168 26.97 -30.91 14.88
C VAL A 168 26.97 -30.46 13.41
N GLU A 169 26.93 -31.37 12.45
CA GLU A 169 26.89 -31.05 11.03
C GLU A 169 25.52 -30.55 10.65
N ASP A 170 24.45 -31.18 11.17
CA ASP A 170 23.04 -30.70 11.02
C ASP A 170 22.86 -29.29 11.59
N LEU A 171 23.54 -29.02 12.74
CA LEU A 171 23.49 -27.70 13.36
C LEU A 171 24.14 -26.61 12.50
N GLN A 172 25.20 -26.93 11.78
CA GLN A 172 25.84 -26.01 10.84
C GLN A 172 24.93 -25.70 9.64
N LEU A 173 24.34 -26.76 9.06
CA LEU A 173 23.39 -26.63 7.97
C LEU A 173 22.18 -25.79 8.38
N LEU A 174 21.61 -26.03 9.55
CA LEU A 174 20.53 -25.25 10.12
C LEU A 174 20.93 -23.76 10.31
N ALA A 175 22.15 -23.51 10.79
CA ALA A 175 22.65 -22.14 10.97
C ALA A 175 22.71 -21.38 9.64
N GLU A 176 23.25 -22.01 8.58
CA GLU A 176 23.31 -21.41 7.24
C GLU A 176 21.91 -21.18 6.65
N LEU A 177 20.98 -22.11 6.83
CA LEU A 177 19.59 -21.94 6.42
C LEU A 177 18.92 -20.79 7.18
N ALA A 178 19.14 -20.73 8.51
CA ALA A 178 18.57 -19.69 9.36
C ALA A 178 19.09 -18.29 9.00
N ASP A 179 20.37 -18.15 8.66
CA ASP A 179 20.96 -16.87 8.22
C ASP A 179 20.31 -16.38 6.92
N ARG A 180 20.14 -17.28 5.93
CA ARG A 180 19.47 -16.94 4.65
C ARG A 180 17.99 -16.66 4.86
N ALA A 181 17.31 -17.48 5.63
CA ALA A 181 15.92 -17.31 5.99
C ALA A 181 15.67 -15.97 6.71
N ALA A 182 16.53 -15.61 7.66
CA ALA A 182 16.45 -14.35 8.38
C ALA A 182 16.58 -13.16 7.44
N LEU A 183 17.52 -13.19 6.48
CA LEU A 183 17.69 -12.12 5.51
C LEU A 183 16.48 -11.98 4.58
N ALA A 184 15.93 -13.10 4.07
CA ALA A 184 14.75 -13.11 3.22
C ALA A 184 13.52 -12.57 3.95
N LEU A 185 13.29 -13.01 5.19
CA LEU A 185 12.20 -12.53 6.05
C LEU A 185 12.33 -11.04 6.39
N ASP A 186 13.55 -10.57 6.69
CA ASP A 186 13.77 -9.15 6.97
C ASP A 186 13.52 -8.27 5.74
N ASN A 187 13.95 -8.72 4.57
CA ASN A 187 13.69 -8.02 3.31
C ASN A 187 12.18 -7.95 3.02
N ALA A 188 11.45 -9.05 3.15
CA ALA A 188 10.01 -9.09 2.96
C ALA A 188 9.29 -8.18 3.97
N ARG A 189 9.66 -8.22 5.25
CA ARG A 189 9.11 -7.34 6.30
C ARG A 189 9.34 -5.87 6.02
N LEU A 190 10.54 -5.49 5.59
CA LEU A 190 10.87 -4.10 5.26
C LEU A 190 10.11 -3.62 4.03
N PHE A 191 9.90 -4.52 3.05
CA PHE A 191 9.10 -4.21 1.88
C PHE A 191 7.62 -3.96 2.26
N GLU A 192 7.00 -4.86 3.04
CA GLU A 192 5.63 -4.69 3.52
C GLU A 192 5.46 -3.43 4.40
N GLU A 193 6.43 -3.14 5.26
CA GLU A 193 6.39 -1.93 6.10
C GLU A 193 6.48 -0.66 5.26
N ARG A 194 7.37 -0.63 4.26
CA ARG A 194 7.48 0.47 3.29
C ARG A 194 6.18 0.64 2.50
N ASP A 195 5.61 -0.45 2.00
CA ASP A 195 4.37 -0.44 1.24
C ASP A 195 3.20 0.06 2.10
N ARG A 196 3.08 -0.43 3.33
CA ARG A 196 2.08 0.04 4.29
C ARG A 196 2.19 1.52 4.62
N ILE A 197 3.43 2.03 4.79
CA ILE A 197 3.67 3.46 5.02
C ILE A 197 3.22 4.25 3.79
N ALA A 198 3.60 3.82 2.60
CA ALA A 198 3.19 4.43 1.34
C ALA A 198 1.66 4.46 1.22
N GLN A 199 0.98 3.33 1.42
CA GLN A 199 -0.49 3.24 1.37
C GLN A 199 -1.18 4.12 2.43
N ASN A 200 -0.63 4.22 3.64
CA ASN A 200 -1.20 5.08 4.69
C ASN A 200 -1.05 6.56 4.34
N LEU A 201 0.09 6.96 3.79
CA LEU A 201 0.29 8.30 3.28
C LEU A 201 -0.67 8.58 2.11
N GLN A 202 -0.80 7.67 1.17
CA GLN A 202 -1.73 7.78 0.04
C GLN A 202 -3.18 7.96 0.48
N ARG A 203 -3.65 7.19 1.48
CA ARG A 203 -5.02 7.36 2.01
C ARG A 203 -5.28 8.75 2.59
N GLY A 204 -4.27 9.35 3.23
CA GLY A 204 -4.34 10.73 3.72
C GLY A 204 -4.30 11.79 2.61
N LEU A 205 -3.78 11.43 1.44
CA LEU A 205 -3.63 12.30 0.28
C LEU A 205 -4.84 12.23 -0.66
N ARG A 206 -5.61 11.14 -0.66
CA ARG A 206 -6.81 11.02 -1.49
C ARG A 206 -7.79 12.15 -1.20
N PRO A 207 -8.36 12.76 -2.25
CA PRO A 207 -9.48 13.66 -2.07
C PRO A 207 -10.66 12.93 -1.38
N PRO A 208 -11.44 13.63 -0.54
CA PRO A 208 -12.63 13.04 0.08
C PRO A 208 -13.70 12.73 -0.98
N GLU A 209 -14.61 11.81 -0.67
CA GLU A 209 -15.82 11.62 -1.47
C GLU A 209 -16.62 12.92 -1.56
N PRO A 210 -17.31 13.17 -2.69
CA PRO A 210 -18.14 14.37 -2.84
C PRO A 210 -19.16 14.47 -1.72
N PRO A 211 -19.23 15.60 -0.99
CA PRO A 211 -20.23 15.80 0.03
C PRO A 211 -21.61 16.04 -0.59
N TYR A 212 -22.66 15.79 0.14
CA TYR A 212 -23.98 16.24 -0.23
C TYR A 212 -24.08 17.77 -0.12
N VAL A 213 -24.56 18.43 -1.18
CA VAL A 213 -24.87 19.87 -1.22
C VAL A 213 -26.34 20.02 -1.64
N LEU A 214 -27.14 20.58 -0.76
CA LEU A 214 -28.57 20.67 -0.97
C LEU A 214 -28.94 21.45 -2.26
N GLY A 215 -29.60 20.76 -3.18
CA GLY A 215 -30.04 21.29 -4.47
C GLY A 215 -29.00 21.24 -5.59
N LEU A 216 -27.87 20.55 -5.36
CA LEU A 216 -26.87 20.25 -6.38
C LEU A 216 -26.63 18.75 -6.46
N ASP A 217 -26.69 18.23 -7.67
CA ASP A 217 -26.15 16.93 -8.00
C ASP A 217 -24.65 17.09 -8.35
N LEU A 218 -23.81 16.24 -7.74
CA LEU A 218 -22.36 16.28 -7.84
C LEU A 218 -21.83 14.89 -8.17
N SER A 219 -21.03 14.78 -9.20
CA SER A 219 -20.36 13.53 -9.54
C SER A 219 -18.88 13.76 -9.77
N VAL A 220 -18.05 12.88 -9.23
CA VAL A 220 -16.59 12.91 -9.40
C VAL A 220 -16.09 11.52 -9.71
N VAL A 221 -15.31 11.41 -10.76
CA VAL A 221 -14.48 10.25 -11.06
C VAL A 221 -13.02 10.66 -10.89
N PHE A 222 -12.29 9.87 -10.12
CA PHE A 222 -10.86 10.03 -9.89
C PHE A 222 -10.15 8.71 -10.18
N ASP A 223 -9.34 8.69 -11.21
CA ASP A 223 -8.48 7.56 -11.61
C ASP A 223 -7.01 7.93 -11.37
N PRO A 224 -6.40 7.44 -10.28
CA PRO A 224 -4.98 7.67 -10.04
C PRO A 224 -4.13 6.84 -11.02
N TYR A 225 -3.03 7.44 -11.51
CA TYR A 225 -2.05 6.75 -12.33
C TYR A 225 -1.21 5.76 -11.49
N GLY A 226 -0.93 4.58 -12.06
CA GLY A 226 0.02 3.60 -11.52
C GLY A 226 -0.56 2.53 -10.60
N GLU A 227 0.07 1.36 -10.61
CA GLU A 227 -0.23 0.28 -9.68
C GLU A 227 0.48 0.51 -8.33
N GLY A 228 -0.21 1.10 -7.37
CA GLY A 228 0.08 0.96 -5.94
C GLY A 228 1.11 1.91 -5.31
N MET A 229 1.92 2.71 -6.01
CA MET A 229 2.94 3.55 -5.38
C MET A 229 3.17 4.96 -5.94
N GLU A 230 2.51 5.35 -7.03
CA GLU A 230 2.64 6.70 -7.57
C GLU A 230 1.43 7.54 -7.19
N ILE A 231 1.66 8.58 -6.40
CA ILE A 231 0.66 9.59 -6.05
C ILE A 231 0.89 10.73 -7.02
N GLY A 232 -0.14 11.14 -7.76
CA GLY A 232 -0.03 12.23 -8.68
C GLY A 232 -0.21 13.61 -8.07
N GLY A 233 -0.12 14.63 -8.94
CA GLY A 233 -0.34 16.04 -8.62
C GLY A 233 -1.79 16.46 -8.62
N ASP A 234 -2.70 15.64 -9.16
CA ASP A 234 -4.12 15.97 -9.28
C ASP A 234 -4.78 16.16 -7.92
N LEU A 235 -5.54 17.23 -7.81
CA LEU A 235 -6.34 17.54 -6.64
C LEU A 235 -7.74 17.98 -7.01
N TYR A 236 -8.70 17.60 -6.19
CA TYR A 236 -10.02 18.24 -6.15
C TYR A 236 -10.50 18.34 -4.72
N ASP A 237 -11.44 19.25 -4.48
CA ASP A 237 -12.16 19.33 -3.21
C ASP A 237 -13.50 20.03 -3.42
N ILE A 238 -14.47 19.67 -2.60
CA ILE A 238 -15.78 20.30 -2.54
C ILE A 238 -16.04 20.66 -1.09
N LEU A 239 -16.21 21.95 -0.81
CA LEU A 239 -16.49 22.47 0.53
C LEU A 239 -17.90 23.04 0.59
N PRO A 240 -18.86 22.36 1.22
CA PRO A 240 -20.20 22.89 1.43
C PRO A 240 -20.18 24.17 2.29
N THR A 241 -21.10 25.08 1.99
CA THR A 241 -21.37 26.29 2.75
C THR A 241 -22.90 26.42 2.98
N ASP A 242 -23.32 27.34 3.81
CA ASP A 242 -24.75 27.54 4.12
C ASP A 242 -25.58 27.93 2.87
N ASP A 243 -24.96 28.56 1.89
CA ASP A 243 -25.58 29.08 0.68
C ASP A 243 -25.11 28.38 -0.63
N GLY A 244 -24.38 27.26 -0.51
CA GLY A 244 -23.92 26.51 -1.68
C GLY A 244 -22.62 25.74 -1.43
N CYS A 245 -21.61 25.91 -2.29
CA CYS A 245 -20.32 25.27 -2.08
C CYS A 245 -19.16 25.97 -2.81
N TRP A 246 -17.96 25.63 -2.37
CA TRP A 246 -16.73 25.85 -3.13
C TRP A 246 -16.32 24.55 -3.83
N ILE A 247 -15.78 24.67 -5.03
CA ILE A 247 -15.17 23.58 -5.78
C ILE A 247 -13.78 24.01 -6.21
N VAL A 248 -12.78 23.16 -5.97
CA VAL A 248 -11.45 23.31 -6.52
C VAL A 248 -11.08 22.07 -7.31
N ILE A 249 -10.42 22.23 -8.43
CA ILE A 249 -9.71 21.21 -9.19
C ILE A 249 -8.38 21.80 -9.65
N GLY A 250 -7.35 20.99 -9.68
CA GLY A 250 -6.03 21.44 -10.10
C GLY A 250 -5.08 20.27 -10.31
N ASP A 251 -3.92 20.61 -10.88
CA ASP A 251 -2.81 19.68 -11.03
C ASP A 251 -1.49 20.38 -10.67
N VAL A 252 -0.67 19.72 -9.87
CA VAL A 252 0.64 20.18 -9.41
C VAL A 252 1.72 19.57 -10.29
N ALA A 253 2.55 20.41 -10.88
CA ALA A 253 3.64 19.99 -11.76
C ALA A 253 4.60 19.01 -11.06
N GLY A 254 4.86 17.86 -11.70
CA GLY A 254 5.70 16.80 -11.20
C GLY A 254 4.90 15.56 -10.78
N LYS A 255 5.60 14.53 -10.31
CA LYS A 255 4.98 13.26 -9.89
C LYS A 255 5.50 12.79 -8.54
N GLY A 256 4.73 11.92 -7.90
CA GLY A 256 5.13 11.31 -6.63
C GLY A 256 4.81 12.15 -5.39
N SER A 257 5.42 11.79 -4.27
CA SER A 257 5.07 12.33 -2.94
C SER A 257 5.28 13.84 -2.78
N ALA A 258 6.17 14.44 -3.56
CA ALA A 258 6.42 15.88 -3.50
C ALA A 258 5.24 16.67 -4.09
N ALA A 259 4.81 16.33 -5.32
CA ALA A 259 3.65 16.94 -5.97
C ALA A 259 2.37 16.74 -5.14
N ALA A 260 2.15 15.52 -4.66
CA ALA A 260 1.02 15.21 -3.78
C ALA A 260 1.03 16.01 -2.47
N GLY A 261 2.21 16.27 -1.90
CA GLY A 261 2.36 17.13 -0.71
C GLY A 261 1.90 18.55 -0.97
N VAL A 262 2.27 19.13 -2.11
CA VAL A 262 1.82 20.47 -2.55
C VAL A 262 0.30 20.47 -2.82
N ALA A 263 -0.22 19.45 -3.51
CA ALA A 263 -1.67 19.32 -3.78
C ALA A 263 -2.49 19.33 -2.47
N VAL A 264 -2.05 18.58 -1.46
CA VAL A 264 -2.69 18.57 -0.13
C VAL A 264 -2.59 19.93 0.56
N ALA A 265 -1.42 20.58 0.50
CA ALA A 265 -1.24 21.92 1.08
C ALA A 265 -2.19 22.93 0.45
N LEU A 266 -2.29 22.94 -0.88
CA LEU A 266 -3.23 23.80 -1.62
C LEU A 266 -4.67 23.54 -1.20
N ARG A 267 -5.10 22.28 -1.14
CA ARG A 267 -6.45 21.88 -0.74
C ARG A 267 -6.80 22.34 0.68
N HIS A 268 -5.90 22.13 1.65
CA HIS A 268 -6.17 22.52 3.03
C HIS A 268 -6.13 24.04 3.21
N SER A 269 -5.25 24.74 2.49
CA SER A 269 -5.20 26.20 2.52
C SER A 269 -6.43 26.82 1.91
N MET A 270 -6.93 26.27 0.80
CA MET A 270 -8.21 26.68 0.23
C MET A 270 -9.34 26.56 1.26
N ARG A 271 -9.46 25.42 1.96
CA ARG A 271 -10.47 25.24 3.02
C ARG A 271 -10.35 26.26 4.16
N GLY A 272 -9.14 26.65 4.51
CA GLY A 272 -8.89 27.70 5.53
C GLY A 272 -9.29 29.09 5.05
N LEU A 273 -8.84 29.46 3.87
CA LEU A 273 -9.07 30.78 3.26
C LEU A 273 -10.54 30.99 2.86
N ALA A 274 -11.23 29.96 2.36
CA ALA A 274 -12.65 30.03 1.96
C ALA A 274 -13.62 30.39 3.09
N ARG A 275 -13.17 30.40 4.34
CA ARG A 275 -13.94 30.89 5.50
C ARG A 275 -13.89 32.41 5.66
N GLN A 276 -12.95 33.08 5.01
CA GLN A 276 -12.70 34.51 5.15
C GLN A 276 -12.79 35.25 3.82
N ILE A 277 -12.47 34.55 2.73
CA ILE A 277 -12.46 35.11 1.37
C ILE A 277 -13.60 34.44 0.60
N ASP A 278 -14.43 35.26 -0.02
CA ASP A 278 -15.63 34.78 -0.71
C ASP A 278 -15.55 35.00 -2.25
N GLU A 279 -14.44 35.56 -2.70
CA GLU A 279 -14.18 35.83 -4.12
C GLU A 279 -13.10 34.86 -4.64
N PRO A 280 -13.40 34.02 -5.68
CA PRO A 280 -12.45 33.02 -6.19
C PRO A 280 -11.12 33.58 -6.63
N THR A 281 -11.11 34.76 -7.24
CA THR A 281 -9.88 35.39 -7.74
C THR A 281 -8.96 35.82 -6.60
N GLU A 282 -9.52 36.39 -5.52
CA GLU A 282 -8.76 36.81 -4.36
C GLU A 282 -8.17 35.57 -3.63
N LEU A 283 -8.97 34.51 -3.46
CA LEU A 283 -8.52 33.30 -2.82
C LEU A 283 -7.42 32.62 -3.63
N LEU A 284 -7.56 32.55 -4.98
CA LEU A 284 -6.56 31.94 -5.84
C LEU A 284 -5.25 32.76 -5.87
N THR A 285 -5.33 34.08 -5.69
CA THR A 285 -4.17 34.97 -5.53
C THR A 285 -3.41 34.64 -4.24
N GLN A 286 -4.11 34.44 -3.14
CA GLN A 286 -3.49 34.03 -1.87
C GLN A 286 -2.82 32.66 -1.96
N LEU A 287 -3.42 31.69 -2.66
CA LEU A 287 -2.81 30.39 -2.93
C LEU A 287 -1.55 30.52 -3.79
N ASN A 288 -1.53 31.43 -4.78
CA ASN A 288 -0.35 31.73 -5.56
C ASN A 288 0.80 32.31 -4.70
N GLU A 289 0.49 33.25 -3.80
CA GLU A 289 1.48 33.82 -2.87
C GLU A 289 2.09 32.76 -1.97
N MET A 290 1.27 31.84 -1.46
CA MET A 290 1.73 30.70 -0.66
C MET A 290 2.73 29.83 -1.41
N LEU A 291 2.44 29.47 -2.66
CA LEU A 291 3.36 28.68 -3.50
C LEU A 291 4.68 29.40 -3.71
N LEU A 292 4.65 30.72 -3.93
CA LEU A 292 5.84 31.54 -4.12
C LEU A 292 6.69 31.67 -2.86
N GLU A 293 6.08 31.69 -1.67
CA GLU A 293 6.77 31.74 -0.39
C GLU A 293 7.41 30.40 -0.01
N GLY A 294 6.75 29.30 -0.32
CA GLY A 294 7.18 27.93 -0.01
C GLY A 294 8.43 27.44 -0.76
N ARG A 295 8.84 28.12 -1.81
CA ARG A 295 9.99 27.91 -2.70
C ARG A 295 10.72 26.58 -2.61
N SER A 296 10.15 25.54 -3.20
CA SER A 296 10.92 24.62 -4.02
C SER A 296 10.88 25.11 -5.47
N LEU A 297 11.97 25.11 -6.19
CA LEU A 297 12.14 25.79 -7.50
C LEU A 297 11.24 25.26 -8.64
N ASN A 298 10.32 24.31 -8.35
CA ASN A 298 9.48 23.63 -9.33
C ASN A 298 8.01 23.47 -8.90
N ASP A 299 7.54 24.17 -7.87
CA ASP A 299 6.16 24.02 -7.38
C ASP A 299 5.21 24.92 -8.18
N PHE A 300 4.89 24.51 -9.39
CA PHE A 300 3.84 25.11 -10.21
C PHE A 300 2.57 24.30 -10.09
N ALA A 301 1.42 24.97 -10.17
CA ALA A 301 0.14 24.29 -10.21
C ALA A 301 -0.81 24.97 -11.20
N THR A 302 -1.60 24.16 -11.88
CA THR A 302 -2.81 24.65 -12.56
C THR A 302 -3.99 24.52 -11.61
N ALA A 303 -4.95 25.45 -11.66
CA ALA A 303 -6.13 25.37 -10.82
C ALA A 303 -7.35 26.05 -11.42
N VAL A 304 -8.53 25.51 -11.07
CA VAL A 304 -9.81 26.20 -11.13
C VAL A 304 -10.35 26.26 -9.71
N LEU A 305 -10.77 27.43 -9.30
CA LEU A 305 -11.51 27.65 -8.07
C LEU A 305 -12.86 28.26 -8.39
N MET A 306 -13.93 27.59 -7.98
CA MET A 306 -15.31 27.98 -8.27
C MET A 306 -16.12 28.11 -6.98
N ARG A 307 -16.88 29.18 -6.90
CA ARG A 307 -17.90 29.42 -5.89
C ARG A 307 -19.29 29.27 -6.50
N LEU A 308 -20.07 28.33 -6.01
CA LEU A 308 -21.49 28.15 -6.35
C LEU A 308 -22.33 28.67 -5.22
N ARG A 309 -23.32 29.56 -5.53
CA ARG A 309 -24.26 30.13 -4.58
C ARG A 309 -25.70 29.94 -5.04
N ARG A 310 -26.55 29.64 -4.11
CA ARG A 310 -27.96 29.56 -4.32
C ARG A 310 -28.65 30.88 -3.91
N ASP A 311 -29.41 31.45 -4.81
CA ASP A 311 -30.31 32.59 -4.54
C ASP A 311 -31.74 32.20 -4.93
N GLY A 312 -32.52 31.80 -3.92
CA GLY A 312 -33.86 31.25 -4.14
C GLY A 312 -33.79 29.90 -4.91
N GLU A 313 -34.37 29.90 -6.11
CA GLU A 313 -34.33 28.74 -7.03
C GLU A 313 -33.17 28.80 -8.05
N HIS A 314 -32.42 29.91 -8.04
CA HIS A 314 -31.32 30.13 -8.99
C HIS A 314 -29.98 29.78 -8.41
N TRP A 315 -29.14 29.23 -9.25
CA TRP A 315 -27.74 28.98 -8.92
C TRP A 315 -26.84 29.94 -9.71
N HIS A 316 -25.93 30.58 -9.00
CA HIS A 316 -24.92 31.46 -9.59
C HIS A 316 -23.53 30.86 -9.36
N PHE A 317 -22.68 30.94 -10.36
CA PHE A 317 -21.28 30.60 -10.21
C PHE A 317 -20.40 31.82 -10.47
N SER A 318 -19.33 31.90 -9.69
CA SER A 318 -18.12 32.69 -10.01
C SER A 318 -16.92 31.77 -9.98
N LEU A 319 -16.01 31.88 -10.92
CA LEU A 319 -14.82 31.05 -10.97
C LEU A 319 -13.58 31.85 -11.39
N ALA A 320 -12.44 31.43 -10.84
CA ALA A 320 -11.11 31.87 -11.24
C ALA A 320 -10.33 30.69 -11.78
N THR A 321 -9.57 30.90 -12.85
CA THR A 321 -8.75 29.86 -13.50
C THR A 321 -7.30 30.29 -13.59
N ALA A 322 -6.37 29.36 -13.37
CA ALA A 322 -4.94 29.57 -13.40
C ALA A 322 -4.27 28.48 -14.25
N GLY A 323 -4.25 28.66 -15.57
CA GLY A 323 -3.57 27.77 -16.53
C GLY A 323 -4.16 26.35 -16.62
N HIS A 324 -5.28 26.07 -15.95
CA HIS A 324 -5.94 24.76 -15.96
C HIS A 324 -6.79 24.58 -17.22
N PRO A 325 -7.02 23.35 -17.70
CA PRO A 325 -8.00 23.10 -18.76
C PRO A 325 -9.34 23.78 -18.49
N PRO A 326 -10.05 24.22 -19.56
CA PRO A 326 -11.25 25.04 -19.38
C PRO A 326 -12.40 24.26 -18.72
N VAL A 327 -13.13 24.92 -17.83
CA VAL A 327 -14.45 24.45 -17.36
C VAL A 327 -15.43 24.52 -18.52
N ILE A 328 -16.15 23.44 -18.74
CA ILE A 328 -17.17 23.38 -19.78
C ILE A 328 -18.55 23.61 -19.17
N HIS A 329 -19.20 24.69 -19.58
CA HIS A 329 -20.59 24.95 -19.28
C HIS A 329 -21.47 24.40 -20.40
N VAL A 330 -22.09 23.25 -20.16
CA VAL A 330 -23.00 22.58 -21.09
C VAL A 330 -24.39 23.22 -20.94
N LYS A 331 -24.82 23.93 -21.99
CA LYS A 331 -26.10 24.66 -22.07
C LYS A 331 -26.97 24.07 -23.18
N GLN A 332 -28.26 24.42 -23.18
CA GLN A 332 -29.17 24.07 -24.28
C GLN A 332 -28.73 24.57 -25.66
N GLY A 333 -28.03 25.70 -25.69
CA GLY A 333 -27.48 26.28 -26.93
C GLY A 333 -26.08 25.76 -27.34
N GLY A 334 -25.56 24.76 -26.65
CA GLY A 334 -24.25 24.17 -26.84
C GLY A 334 -23.25 24.51 -25.74
N PRO A 335 -22.11 23.81 -25.70
CA PRO A 335 -21.08 23.98 -24.68
C PRO A 335 -20.33 25.31 -24.81
N VAL A 336 -19.96 25.90 -23.69
CA VAL A 336 -19.13 27.10 -23.57
C VAL A 336 -17.91 26.78 -22.72
N ALA A 337 -16.71 27.02 -23.25
CA ALA A 337 -15.47 26.85 -22.53
C ALA A 337 -15.12 28.11 -21.72
N LEU A 338 -14.82 27.94 -20.42
CA LEU A 338 -14.48 28.99 -19.48
C LEU A 338 -13.07 28.71 -18.93
N GLY A 339 -12.08 29.41 -19.39
CA GLY A 339 -10.70 29.14 -19.03
C GLY A 339 -9.81 30.36 -19.13
N GLY A 340 -8.50 30.19 -19.02
CA GLY A 340 -7.49 31.22 -19.14
C GLY A 340 -6.61 31.38 -17.90
N GLY A 341 -5.83 32.46 -17.89
CA GLY A 341 -4.87 32.71 -16.84
C GLY A 341 -3.53 31.98 -17.05
N ALA A 342 -2.60 32.20 -16.15
CA ALA A 342 -1.32 31.52 -16.10
C ALA A 342 -1.21 30.67 -14.84
N VAL A 343 -0.32 29.69 -14.84
CA VAL A 343 -0.12 28.75 -13.70
C VAL A 343 0.22 29.49 -12.41
N LEU A 344 -0.16 28.89 -11.29
CA LEU A 344 0.23 29.35 -9.95
C LEU A 344 1.69 29.00 -9.67
N GLY A 345 2.34 29.77 -8.80
CA GLY A 345 3.73 29.57 -8.39
C GLY A 345 4.77 30.14 -9.36
N ALA A 346 4.38 30.60 -10.57
CA ALA A 346 5.30 31.13 -11.55
C ALA A 346 5.65 32.61 -11.32
N TRP A 347 4.67 33.44 -11.03
CA TRP A 347 4.84 34.92 -10.88
C TRP A 347 3.95 35.47 -9.77
N ALA A 348 4.42 36.51 -9.07
CA ALA A 348 3.68 37.17 -7.99
C ALA A 348 2.31 37.75 -8.46
N ASN A 349 2.22 38.23 -9.67
CA ASN A 349 1.01 38.77 -10.28
C ASN A 349 0.57 37.89 -11.47
N SER A 350 0.41 36.60 -11.25
CA SER A 350 -0.07 35.69 -12.28
C SER A 350 -1.44 36.16 -12.81
N PRO A 351 -1.60 36.36 -14.11
CA PRO A 351 -2.89 36.70 -14.67
C PRO A 351 -3.85 35.52 -14.47
N LEU A 352 -5.05 35.79 -13.94
CA LEU A 352 -6.09 34.80 -13.70
C LEU A 352 -7.25 35.00 -14.68
N GLY A 353 -7.78 33.88 -15.19
CA GLY A 353 -9.06 33.90 -15.89
C GLY A 353 -10.19 34.14 -14.90
N ARG A 354 -11.24 34.88 -15.30
CA ARG A 354 -12.40 35.20 -14.47
C ARG A 354 -13.68 35.00 -15.24
N HIS A 355 -14.61 34.24 -14.69
CA HIS A 355 -15.91 34.01 -15.29
C HIS A 355 -16.97 33.99 -14.22
N GLN A 356 -18.19 34.39 -14.60
CA GLN A 356 -19.37 34.32 -13.75
C GLN A 356 -20.60 34.06 -14.61
N GLY A 357 -21.61 33.46 -14.01
CA GLY A 357 -22.82 33.18 -14.73
C GLY A 357 -23.88 32.53 -13.85
N GLU A 358 -25.00 32.24 -14.47
CA GLU A 358 -26.09 31.49 -13.90
C GLU A 358 -26.00 30.03 -14.36
N LEU A 359 -26.26 29.09 -13.45
CA LEU A 359 -26.36 27.65 -13.73
C LEU A 359 -27.81 27.25 -13.55
N ARG A 360 -28.50 26.96 -14.66
CA ARG A 360 -29.94 26.66 -14.68
C ARG A 360 -30.19 25.17 -14.57
N PRO A 361 -31.39 24.76 -14.12
CA PRO A 361 -31.81 23.38 -14.18
C PRO A 361 -31.60 22.79 -15.59
N GLY A 362 -30.98 21.60 -15.65
CA GLY A 362 -30.63 20.93 -16.90
C GLY A 362 -29.30 21.39 -17.52
N GLU A 363 -28.68 22.46 -17.02
CA GLU A 363 -27.32 22.84 -17.40
C GLU A 363 -26.27 22.15 -16.51
N THR A 364 -25.09 21.87 -17.02
CA THR A 364 -24.02 21.18 -16.29
C THR A 364 -22.70 21.92 -16.43
N LEU A 365 -21.97 22.08 -15.32
CA LEU A 365 -20.55 22.48 -15.37
C LEU A 365 -19.69 21.23 -15.23
N ILE A 366 -18.71 21.08 -16.13
CA ILE A 366 -17.75 19.96 -16.14
C ILE A 366 -16.35 20.52 -16.05
N LEU A 367 -15.59 19.95 -15.13
CA LEU A 367 -14.19 20.23 -14.89
C LEU A 367 -13.40 18.93 -15.05
N ALA A 368 -12.26 19.00 -15.73
CA ALA A 368 -11.40 17.84 -15.89
C ALA A 368 -9.92 18.25 -15.86
N THR A 369 -9.06 17.38 -15.32
CA THR A 369 -7.61 17.54 -15.40
C THR A 369 -7.06 17.11 -16.76
N ASP A 370 -5.80 17.43 -17.03
CA ASP A 370 -5.15 17.13 -18.31
C ASP A 370 -5.10 15.64 -18.63
N GLY A 371 -5.10 14.74 -17.60
CA GLY A 371 -5.19 13.31 -17.81
C GLY A 371 -6.39 12.85 -18.63
N TRP A 372 -7.51 13.62 -18.64
CA TRP A 372 -8.62 13.35 -19.55
C TRP A 372 -8.30 13.83 -20.99
N PHE A 373 -7.71 15.01 -21.11
CA PHE A 373 -7.42 15.64 -22.42
C PHE A 373 -6.28 14.95 -23.14
N GLU A 374 -5.27 14.51 -22.40
CA GLU A 374 -4.04 13.90 -22.88
C GLU A 374 -4.04 12.37 -22.83
N ALA A 375 -5.21 11.77 -22.69
CA ALA A 375 -5.36 10.31 -22.66
C ALA A 375 -4.80 9.66 -23.95
N GLY A 376 -3.79 8.80 -23.80
CA GLY A 376 -3.16 8.06 -24.88
C GLY A 376 -1.96 8.75 -25.54
N PRO A 377 -1.61 8.37 -26.78
CA PRO A 377 -0.54 9.01 -27.54
C PRO A 377 -0.92 10.45 -27.97
N ALA A 378 0.06 11.28 -28.23
CA ALA A 378 -0.14 12.72 -28.55
C ALA A 378 -1.13 12.98 -29.68
N GLU A 379 -1.26 12.05 -30.62
CA GLU A 379 -2.19 12.13 -31.75
C GLU A 379 -3.67 11.98 -31.31
N THR A 380 -3.93 11.46 -30.11
CA THR A 380 -5.27 11.30 -29.54
C THR A 380 -5.63 12.39 -28.53
N HIS A 381 -4.72 13.33 -28.26
CA HIS A 381 -4.97 14.46 -27.38
C HIS A 381 -6.07 15.36 -27.95
N VAL A 382 -6.96 15.82 -27.07
CA VAL A 382 -8.16 16.59 -27.44
C VAL A 382 -8.24 17.88 -26.64
N GLY A 383 -8.98 18.85 -27.15
CA GLY A 383 -9.19 20.13 -26.47
C GLY A 383 -10.56 20.23 -25.76
N GLY A 384 -10.81 21.36 -25.12
CA GLY A 384 -12.07 21.65 -24.42
C GLY A 384 -13.33 21.54 -25.29
N GLU A 385 -13.21 21.78 -26.60
CA GLU A 385 -14.32 21.63 -27.55
C GLU A 385 -14.79 20.17 -27.66
N ALA A 386 -13.83 19.23 -27.65
CA ALA A 386 -14.15 17.79 -27.69
C ALA A 386 -14.88 17.34 -26.40
N LEU A 387 -14.39 17.78 -25.22
CA LEU A 387 -15.06 17.51 -23.94
C LEU A 387 -16.48 18.10 -23.97
N GLY A 388 -16.64 19.33 -24.43
CA GLY A 388 -17.94 19.98 -24.52
C GLY A 388 -18.92 19.25 -25.44
N THR A 389 -18.45 18.85 -26.62
CA THR A 389 -19.28 18.13 -27.61
C THR A 389 -19.72 16.77 -27.06
N LEU A 390 -18.78 16.04 -26.46
CA LEU A 390 -19.06 14.71 -25.89
C LEU A 390 -20.03 14.83 -24.69
N ALA A 391 -19.76 15.76 -23.76
CA ALA A 391 -20.64 16.00 -22.63
C ALA A 391 -22.05 16.46 -23.02
N HIS A 392 -22.15 17.27 -24.08
CA HIS A 392 -23.46 17.67 -24.60
C HIS A 392 -24.26 16.48 -25.19
N SER A 393 -23.57 15.50 -25.78
CA SER A 393 -24.21 14.26 -26.25
C SER A 393 -24.71 13.37 -25.11
N PHE A 394 -24.21 13.57 -23.89
CA PHE A 394 -24.62 12.86 -22.67
C PHE A 394 -25.51 13.70 -21.75
N ALA A 395 -26.04 14.84 -22.22
CA ALA A 395 -26.81 15.77 -21.39
C ALA A 395 -28.05 15.14 -20.71
N ASP A 396 -28.64 14.13 -21.35
CA ASP A 396 -29.82 13.41 -20.84
C ASP A 396 -29.50 12.30 -19.83
N LEU A 397 -28.20 11.99 -19.60
CA LEU A 397 -27.79 10.99 -18.62
C LEU A 397 -27.82 11.54 -17.19
N ASP A 398 -27.98 10.64 -16.22
CA ASP A 398 -27.66 10.95 -14.84
C ASP A 398 -26.21 11.40 -14.72
N LEU A 399 -25.91 12.26 -13.74
CA LEU A 399 -24.59 12.89 -13.65
C LEU A 399 -23.47 11.86 -13.41
N ALA A 400 -23.75 10.81 -12.65
CA ALA A 400 -22.82 9.71 -12.42
C ALA A 400 -22.53 8.92 -13.71
N ASP A 401 -23.57 8.63 -14.50
CA ASP A 401 -23.42 7.94 -15.79
C ASP A 401 -22.68 8.80 -16.81
N MET A 402 -22.90 10.14 -16.79
CA MET A 402 -22.17 11.07 -17.64
C MET A 402 -20.66 11.08 -17.30
N THR A 403 -20.29 11.20 -16.04
CA THR A 403 -18.88 11.22 -15.65
C THR A 403 -18.19 9.90 -15.92
N GLU A 404 -18.88 8.78 -15.72
CA GLU A 404 -18.36 7.44 -16.07
C GLU A 404 -18.23 7.27 -17.60
N ALA A 405 -19.16 7.78 -18.41
CA ALA A 405 -19.05 7.74 -19.86
C ALA A 405 -17.84 8.58 -20.36
N LEU A 406 -17.60 9.75 -19.76
CA LEU A 406 -16.40 10.56 -20.04
C LEU A 406 -15.10 9.83 -19.65
N ARG A 407 -15.12 9.13 -18.51
CA ARG A 407 -14.00 8.28 -18.10
C ARG A 407 -13.72 7.18 -19.10
N GLN A 408 -14.74 6.46 -19.54
CA GLN A 408 -14.61 5.37 -20.50
C GLN A 408 -14.10 5.84 -21.86
N ASP A 409 -14.46 7.06 -22.30
CA ASP A 409 -13.91 7.68 -23.49
C ASP A 409 -12.39 7.88 -23.38
N ALA A 410 -11.90 8.43 -22.25
CA ALA A 410 -10.47 8.62 -22.01
C ALA A 410 -9.72 7.28 -22.03
N ILE A 411 -10.23 6.26 -21.33
CA ILE A 411 -9.65 4.91 -21.33
C ILE A 411 -9.61 4.32 -22.73
N SER A 412 -10.67 4.49 -23.51
CA SER A 412 -10.75 4.01 -24.89
C SER A 412 -9.71 4.70 -25.79
N ARG A 413 -9.54 6.01 -25.68
CA ARG A 413 -8.52 6.78 -26.40
C ARG A 413 -7.10 6.41 -25.98
N SER A 414 -6.90 6.06 -24.72
CA SER A 414 -5.59 5.63 -24.21
C SER A 414 -5.11 4.33 -24.85
N GLY A 415 -6.00 3.43 -25.25
CA GLY A 415 -5.64 2.12 -25.78
C GLY A 415 -4.94 1.20 -24.78
N GLY A 416 -4.93 1.58 -23.49
CA GLY A 416 -4.27 0.88 -22.38
C GLY A 416 -4.48 1.64 -21.06
N PRO A 417 -3.64 1.41 -20.05
CA PRO A 417 -3.69 2.18 -18.81
C PRO A 417 -3.51 3.68 -19.10
N LEU A 418 -4.16 4.53 -18.31
CA LEU A 418 -3.94 5.96 -18.34
C LEU A 418 -2.46 6.27 -18.05
N ARG A 419 -1.95 7.37 -18.59
CA ARG A 419 -0.54 7.79 -18.44
C ARG A 419 -0.33 8.86 -17.38
N ASP A 420 -1.42 9.43 -16.89
CA ASP A 420 -1.47 10.39 -15.79
C ASP A 420 -2.73 10.22 -14.95
N ASP A 421 -2.76 10.86 -13.78
CA ASP A 421 -3.98 10.96 -12.98
C ASP A 421 -5.09 11.60 -13.80
N MET A 422 -6.32 11.26 -13.49
CA MET A 422 -7.47 11.83 -14.14
C MET A 422 -8.57 12.15 -13.13
N VAL A 423 -9.01 13.40 -13.12
CA VAL A 423 -10.22 13.83 -12.43
C VAL A 423 -11.23 14.32 -13.46
N VAL A 424 -12.46 13.85 -13.34
CA VAL A 424 -13.62 14.43 -14.02
C VAL A 424 -14.67 14.75 -12.96
N LEU A 425 -15.01 16.03 -12.84
CA LEU A 425 -16.02 16.53 -11.89
C LEU A 425 -17.15 17.19 -12.65
N ALA A 426 -18.38 16.83 -12.34
CA ALA A 426 -19.57 17.44 -12.91
C ALA A 426 -20.50 17.94 -11.81
N VAL A 427 -21.16 19.08 -12.07
CA VAL A 427 -22.14 19.66 -11.17
C VAL A 427 -23.36 20.15 -11.95
N ARG A 428 -24.57 19.85 -11.44
CA ARG A 428 -25.86 20.19 -12.03
C ARG A 428 -26.84 20.58 -10.92
N PRO A 429 -27.67 21.62 -11.08
CA PRO A 429 -28.81 21.85 -10.17
C PRO A 429 -29.75 20.66 -10.19
N GLU A 430 -30.18 20.21 -9.00
CA GLU A 430 -31.28 19.24 -8.91
C GLU A 430 -32.57 19.82 -9.54
N THR A 431 -33.25 19.01 -10.32
CA THR A 431 -34.60 19.35 -10.80
C THR A 431 -35.58 19.14 -9.66
N ALA A 432 -36.36 20.19 -9.35
CA ALA A 432 -37.38 20.16 -8.28
C ALA A 432 -38.47 19.12 -8.53
#